data_635d2e865d101ffba80b1321502295a0
#
_entry.id   635d2e865d101ffba80b1321502295a0
#
_cell.length_a   1.000
_cell.length_b   1.000
_cell.length_c   1.000
_cell.angle_alpha   90.00
_cell.angle_beta   90.00
_cell.angle_gamma   90.00
#
_symmetry.space_group_name_H-M   'P 1'
#
loop_
_entity.id
_entity.type
_entity.pdbx_description
1 polymer ?
#
loop_
_entity_poly.entity_id
_entity_poly.type
_entity_poly.pdbx_seq_one_letter_code
_entity_poly.pdbx_strand_id
1 'polypeptide(L)'
;AAAVTGYLTDVRKLMKGQLPGFPATSSQFDVTPKDPRAFIEEGILHAPVVSAPPPVMHHAPVASAATAKHSDASAQGMPAFRVLKGIAAPMERSNVNTDVIIPKQFLKTIKRTGLGSALFWPLRYDVQTNEPNPDFVLNKEPYTHAKILVVAGSNFGCGSSREHAPWSLLDFGIRAVIAESFADIFRNNMTKNGQLPVVLEPEQIQRVLQDAQAGKEVTVDLEQQKVICEDGTAFGFQVAPFTRHCLLHGLDDIALTLQKEKDISAFEQQRQDTPWLNGVVYGKGISAAEARMAKSTTDW
;
A
#
# COMPACT_ATOMS: atom_id res chain seq x y z
N ALA A 1 -8.89 26.35 -6.33
CA ALA A 1 -9.62 27.60 -6.57
C ALA A 1 -11.14 27.39 -6.54
N ALA A 2 -11.69 26.43 -7.31
CA ALA A 2 -13.13 26.11 -7.30
C ALA A 2 -13.64 25.65 -5.91
N ALA A 3 -12.84 24.93 -5.16
CA ALA A 3 -13.17 24.47 -3.79
C ALA A 3 -13.24 25.63 -2.78
N VAL A 4 -12.48 26.71 -3.00
CA VAL A 4 -12.45 27.88 -2.10
C VAL A 4 -13.65 28.79 -2.34
N THR A 5 -14.19 28.83 -3.56
CA THR A 5 -15.35 29.67 -3.90
C THR A 5 -16.70 29.00 -3.67
N GLY A 6 -16.72 27.69 -3.43
CA GLY A 6 -17.96 26.93 -3.25
C GLY A 6 -18.81 26.76 -4.51
N TYR A 7 -18.33 27.21 -5.67
CA TYR A 7 -19.04 27.09 -6.94
C TYR A 7 -18.30 26.16 -7.90
N LEU A 8 -19.02 25.24 -8.50
CA LEU A 8 -18.58 24.47 -9.66
C LEU A 8 -18.62 25.38 -10.91
N THR A 9 -17.54 26.11 -11.15
CA THR A 9 -17.41 27.00 -12.31
C THR A 9 -16.29 26.51 -13.21
N ASP A 10 -16.45 26.82 -14.51
CA ASP A 10 -15.43 26.56 -15.50
C ASP A 10 -14.11 27.23 -15.07
N VAL A 11 -13.07 26.43 -14.91
CA VAL A 11 -11.72 26.87 -14.52
C VAL A 11 -11.20 27.97 -15.45
N ARG A 12 -11.60 27.96 -16.75
CA ARG A 12 -11.25 28.99 -17.72
C ARG A 12 -11.87 30.35 -17.38
N LYS A 13 -13.07 30.39 -16.81
CA LYS A 13 -13.71 31.63 -16.37
C LYS A 13 -13.03 32.17 -15.11
N LEU A 14 -12.58 31.27 -14.24
CA LEU A 14 -11.79 31.61 -13.04
C LEU A 14 -10.46 32.27 -13.40
N MET A 15 -9.76 31.70 -14.39
CA MET A 15 -8.48 32.25 -14.87
C MET A 15 -8.61 33.59 -15.62
N LYS A 16 -9.80 33.93 -16.14
CA LYS A 16 -10.09 35.20 -16.81
C LYS A 16 -10.69 36.27 -15.89
N GLY A 17 -10.81 36.01 -14.58
CA GLY A 17 -11.41 36.95 -13.62
C GLY A 17 -12.91 37.24 -13.84
N GLN A 18 -13.62 36.38 -14.57
CA GLN A 18 -15.01 36.57 -14.99
C GLN A 18 -16.03 35.91 -14.06
N LEU A 19 -15.81 35.92 -12.74
CA LEU A 19 -16.79 35.40 -11.80
C LEU A 19 -17.68 36.48 -11.23
N PRO A 20 -19.01 36.29 -11.20
CA PRO A 20 -19.92 37.21 -10.53
C PRO A 20 -19.54 37.32 -9.05
N GLY A 21 -19.30 38.54 -8.58
CA GLY A 21 -18.97 38.81 -7.19
C GLY A 21 -17.48 38.88 -6.85
N PHE A 22 -16.60 38.62 -7.82
CA PHE A 22 -15.16 38.89 -7.65
C PHE A 22 -14.78 40.22 -8.31
N PRO A 23 -13.91 41.03 -7.66
CA PRO A 23 -13.43 42.26 -8.28
C PRO A 23 -12.65 41.93 -9.55
N ALA A 24 -12.91 42.71 -10.63
CA ALA A 24 -12.31 42.52 -11.95
C ALA A 24 -10.80 42.81 -12.00
N THR A 25 -10.20 43.24 -10.90
CA THR A 25 -8.78 43.57 -10.79
C THR A 25 -8.13 42.83 -9.65
N SER A 26 -7.05 42.15 -9.94
CA SER A 26 -6.25 41.30 -9.07
C SER A 26 -5.49 42.00 -7.94
N SER A 27 -5.84 43.21 -7.56
CA SER A 27 -5.12 44.00 -6.57
C SER A 27 -5.26 43.48 -5.12
N GLN A 28 -6.11 42.46 -4.88
CA GLN A 28 -6.29 41.86 -3.55
C GLN A 28 -5.69 40.48 -3.38
N PHE A 29 -5.24 39.81 -4.44
CA PHE A 29 -4.60 38.50 -4.35
C PHE A 29 -3.26 38.57 -5.09
N ASP A 30 -2.18 38.59 -4.32
CA ASP A 30 -0.85 38.39 -4.87
C ASP A 30 -0.72 36.94 -5.32
N VAL A 31 -0.85 36.69 -6.64
CA VAL A 31 -0.69 35.36 -7.27
C VAL A 31 0.73 35.12 -7.75
N THR A 32 1.69 35.98 -7.43
CA THR A 32 3.09 35.70 -7.71
C THR A 32 3.53 34.48 -6.88
N PRO A 33 4.13 33.47 -7.51
CA PRO A 33 4.69 32.34 -6.76
C PRO A 33 5.76 32.85 -5.81
N LYS A 34 5.47 32.85 -4.51
CA LYS A 34 6.49 33.14 -3.49
C LYS A 34 7.48 31.98 -3.46
N ASP A 35 8.77 32.30 -3.38
CA ASP A 35 9.81 31.28 -3.18
C ASP A 35 9.44 30.47 -1.92
N PRO A 36 9.35 29.13 -2.01
CA PRO A 36 9.05 28.29 -0.85
C PRO A 36 9.97 28.55 0.35
N ARG A 37 11.17 29.04 0.12
CA ARG A 37 12.13 29.42 1.17
C ARG A 37 11.67 30.60 2.01
N ALA A 38 10.91 31.52 1.43
CA ALA A 38 10.37 32.67 2.15
C ALA A 38 9.43 32.26 3.31
N PHE A 39 8.70 31.15 3.14
CA PHE A 39 7.83 30.59 4.18
C PHE A 39 8.61 30.02 5.36
N ILE A 40 9.85 29.57 5.15
CA ILE A 40 10.74 29.07 6.19
C ILE A 40 11.29 30.23 7.02
N GLU A 41 11.67 31.34 6.37
CA GLU A 41 12.19 32.54 7.03
C GLU A 41 11.10 33.29 7.82
N GLU A 42 9.85 33.27 7.38
CA GLU A 42 8.70 33.87 8.08
C GLU A 42 8.22 33.01 9.28
N GLY A 43 8.84 31.88 9.59
CA GLY A 43 8.49 31.04 10.74
C GLY A 43 7.15 30.28 10.60
N ILE A 44 6.51 30.36 9.44
CA ILE A 44 5.19 29.72 9.19
C ILE A 44 5.31 28.20 9.08
N LEU A 45 6.51 27.70 8.82
CA LEU A 45 6.82 26.27 8.70
C LEU A 45 7.77 25.74 9.80
N HIS A 46 7.78 26.34 10.97
CA HIS A 46 8.34 25.65 12.13
C HIS A 46 7.46 24.44 12.45
N ALA A 47 7.73 23.35 11.76
CA ALA A 47 7.33 22.07 12.31
C ALA A 47 7.99 21.95 13.68
N PRO A 48 7.24 21.56 14.75
CA PRO A 48 7.88 21.23 16.02
C PRO A 48 8.98 20.23 15.67
N VAL A 49 10.18 20.48 16.20
CA VAL A 49 11.28 19.51 16.10
C VAL A 49 10.77 18.26 16.81
N VAL A 50 10.18 17.38 16.04
CA VAL A 50 9.90 16.03 16.50
C VAL A 50 11.28 15.46 16.74
N SER A 51 11.62 15.26 18.02
CA SER A 51 12.80 14.51 18.41
C SER A 51 12.94 13.32 17.46
N ALA A 52 14.16 13.08 16.99
CA ALA A 52 14.44 11.98 16.09
C ALA A 52 13.67 10.74 16.54
N PRO A 53 13.04 9.99 15.63
CA PRO A 53 12.37 8.74 16.02
C PRO A 53 13.38 7.95 16.85
N PRO A 54 12.95 7.33 17.95
CA PRO A 54 13.82 6.56 18.80
C PRO A 54 14.59 5.59 17.90
N PRO A 55 15.87 5.31 18.18
CA PRO A 55 16.67 4.42 17.36
C PRO A 55 15.87 3.12 17.23
N VAL A 56 15.65 2.71 15.98
CA VAL A 56 15.05 1.40 15.69
C VAL A 56 15.98 0.41 16.36
N MET A 57 15.55 -0.17 17.47
CA MET A 57 16.28 -1.26 18.09
C MET A 57 16.25 -2.38 17.05
N HIS A 58 17.37 -2.54 16.35
CA HIS A 58 17.61 -3.73 15.56
C HIS A 58 17.59 -4.89 16.56
N HIS A 59 16.45 -5.52 16.71
CA HIS A 59 16.48 -6.89 17.20
C HIS A 59 17.42 -7.61 16.27
N ALA A 60 18.45 -8.25 16.84
CA ALA A 60 19.35 -9.08 16.08
C ALA A 60 18.49 -9.94 15.15
N PRO A 61 18.85 -10.06 13.87
CA PRO A 61 18.07 -10.87 12.96
C PRO A 61 17.95 -12.25 13.57
N VAL A 62 16.76 -12.61 14.01
CA VAL A 62 16.46 -14.00 14.34
C VAL A 62 16.75 -14.73 13.05
N ALA A 63 17.75 -15.61 13.08
CA ALA A 63 18.19 -16.36 11.93
C ALA A 63 16.98 -17.11 11.37
N SER A 64 16.31 -16.51 10.39
CA SER A 64 15.30 -17.17 9.59
C SER A 64 16.04 -18.24 8.81
N ALA A 65 15.92 -19.46 9.28
CA ALA A 65 16.30 -20.65 8.52
C ALA A 65 15.30 -20.84 7.39
N ALA A 66 15.41 -20.02 6.38
CA ALA A 66 15.00 -20.25 5.01
C ALA A 66 15.58 -19.09 4.19
N THR A 67 16.83 -19.21 3.80
CA THR A 67 17.42 -18.42 2.73
C THR A 67 16.66 -18.65 1.42
N ALA A 68 15.50 -18.03 1.27
CA ALA A 68 15.06 -17.65 -0.04
C ALA A 68 16.03 -16.52 -0.46
N LYS A 69 16.98 -16.87 -1.33
CA LYS A 69 17.84 -15.92 -2.00
C LYS A 69 16.96 -14.83 -2.57
N HIS A 70 17.00 -13.62 -1.98
CA HIS A 70 16.54 -12.42 -2.65
C HIS A 70 17.52 -12.19 -3.83
N SER A 71 17.27 -12.89 -4.93
CA SER A 71 17.77 -12.47 -6.23
C SER A 71 17.09 -11.15 -6.56
N ASP A 72 17.85 -10.19 -7.05
CA ASP A 72 17.40 -8.88 -7.52
C ASP A 72 16.04 -8.97 -8.21
N ALA A 73 14.98 -8.58 -7.48
CA ALA A 73 13.59 -8.76 -7.89
C ALA A 73 13.09 -7.53 -8.65
N SER A 74 13.88 -7.03 -9.62
CA SER A 74 13.46 -5.94 -10.51
C SER A 74 12.71 -6.41 -11.76
N ALA A 75 12.52 -7.73 -11.95
CA ALA A 75 11.87 -8.27 -13.14
C ALA A 75 10.83 -9.39 -12.89
N GLN A 76 10.55 -9.75 -11.65
CA GLN A 76 9.68 -10.89 -11.35
C GLN A 76 8.57 -10.50 -10.38
N GLY A 77 7.51 -9.83 -10.80
CA GLY A 77 6.24 -9.72 -10.13
C GLY A 77 6.21 -9.86 -8.59
N MET A 78 5.06 -10.12 -8.03
CA MET A 78 4.89 -10.41 -6.60
C MET A 78 5.10 -11.92 -6.30
N PRO A 79 5.41 -12.32 -5.05
CA PRO A 79 5.50 -13.74 -4.70
C PRO A 79 4.19 -14.47 -4.92
N ALA A 80 4.19 -15.57 -5.68
CA ALA A 80 3.01 -16.38 -5.92
C ALA A 80 2.42 -16.90 -4.59
N PHE A 81 1.10 -16.94 -4.52
CA PHE A 81 0.35 -17.46 -3.38
C PHE A 81 -0.46 -18.68 -3.82
N ARG A 82 -0.13 -19.85 -3.33
CA ARG A 82 -0.88 -21.07 -3.61
C ARG A 82 -1.49 -21.64 -2.34
N VAL A 83 -0.66 -22.20 -1.50
CA VAL A 83 -1.04 -22.74 -0.19
C VAL A 83 -0.14 -22.11 0.87
N LEU A 84 -0.75 -21.59 1.92
CA LEU A 84 -0.06 -21.02 3.08
C LEU A 84 -0.44 -21.80 4.32
N LYS A 85 0.55 -22.47 4.94
CA LYS A 85 0.39 -23.12 6.21
C LYS A 85 1.27 -22.46 7.26
N GLY A 86 0.74 -22.22 8.44
CA GLY A 86 1.50 -21.66 9.54
C GLY A 86 0.65 -21.20 10.71
N ILE A 87 1.35 -20.69 11.73
CA ILE A 87 0.72 -20.15 12.93
C ILE A 87 -0.22 -19.01 12.56
N ALA A 88 -1.43 -19.08 13.11
CA ALA A 88 -2.45 -18.04 13.00
C ALA A 88 -2.48 -17.22 14.29
N ALA A 89 -2.35 -15.90 14.18
CA ALA A 89 -2.46 -15.00 15.32
C ALA A 89 -3.92 -14.52 15.49
N PRO A 90 -4.53 -14.64 16.67
CA PRO A 90 -5.87 -14.18 16.94
C PRO A 90 -5.91 -12.67 17.20
N MET A 91 -6.96 -12.00 16.71
CA MET A 91 -7.28 -10.60 17.00
C MET A 91 -8.79 -10.40 17.10
N GLU A 92 -9.30 -10.10 18.28
CA GLU A 92 -10.71 -9.86 18.53
C GLU A 92 -10.99 -8.35 18.50
N ARG A 93 -11.09 -7.78 17.29
CA ARG A 93 -11.30 -6.35 17.14
C ARG A 93 -11.94 -5.99 15.81
N SER A 94 -13.04 -5.24 15.84
CA SER A 94 -13.64 -4.60 14.65
C SER A 94 -13.01 -3.24 14.38
N ASN A 95 -13.18 -2.75 13.14
CA ASN A 95 -12.75 -1.43 12.71
C ASN A 95 -11.24 -1.18 12.96
N VAL A 96 -10.41 -2.17 12.70
CA VAL A 96 -8.94 -2.01 12.76
C VAL A 96 -8.53 -1.08 11.64
N ASN A 97 -8.28 0.18 11.97
CA ASN A 97 -7.93 1.19 10.98
C ASN A 97 -6.45 1.16 10.62
N THR A 98 -6.10 1.80 9.52
CA THR A 98 -4.71 1.84 9.01
C THR A 98 -3.74 2.57 9.94
N ASP A 99 -4.20 3.48 10.83
CA ASP A 99 -3.35 4.10 11.85
C ASP A 99 -3.01 3.12 12.99
N VAL A 100 -3.89 2.17 13.28
CA VAL A 100 -3.61 1.07 14.22
C VAL A 100 -2.65 0.06 13.59
N ILE A 101 -2.81 -0.23 12.28
CA ILE A 101 -1.91 -1.15 11.58
C ILE A 101 -0.51 -0.56 11.47
N ILE A 102 -0.39 0.69 11.02
CA ILE A 102 0.89 1.41 10.93
C ILE A 102 0.68 2.92 11.16
N PRO A 103 1.21 3.49 12.26
CA PRO A 103 1.09 4.91 12.55
C PRO A 103 1.82 5.80 11.56
N LYS A 104 1.32 7.04 11.43
CA LYS A 104 1.81 8.03 10.45
C LYS A 104 3.31 8.32 10.51
N GLN A 105 3.96 8.22 11.67
CA GLN A 105 5.39 8.48 11.83
C GLN A 105 6.28 7.52 11.03
N PHE A 106 5.78 6.32 10.69
CA PHE A 106 6.50 5.32 9.90
C PHE A 106 6.26 5.43 8.39
N LEU A 107 5.41 6.36 7.94
CA LEU A 107 5.05 6.52 6.52
C LEU A 107 6.06 7.33 5.70
N LYS A 108 7.16 7.76 6.29
CA LYS A 108 8.19 8.57 5.61
C LYS A 108 9.10 7.77 4.67
N THR A 109 9.12 6.45 4.80
CA THR A 109 9.94 5.59 3.96
C THR A 109 9.24 5.22 2.66
N ILE A 110 10.01 5.11 1.59
CA ILE A 110 9.56 4.54 0.30
C ILE A 110 9.94 3.06 0.18
N LYS A 111 10.70 2.53 1.15
CA LYS A 111 11.09 1.11 1.15
C LYS A 111 9.95 0.25 1.68
N ARG A 112 9.75 -0.90 1.04
CA ARG A 112 8.74 -1.90 1.45
C ARG A 112 9.19 -2.80 2.60
N THR A 113 10.47 -2.72 2.99
CA THR A 113 11.10 -3.53 4.03
C THR A 113 11.44 -2.69 5.26
N GLY A 114 11.53 -3.31 6.44
CA GLY A 114 11.79 -2.66 7.72
C GLY A 114 10.53 -2.11 8.41
N LEU A 115 9.34 -2.36 7.87
CA LEU A 115 8.07 -1.89 8.40
C LEU A 115 7.40 -2.91 9.35
N GLY A 116 7.85 -4.17 9.36
CA GLY A 116 7.30 -5.22 10.22
C GLY A 116 7.45 -4.92 11.72
N SER A 117 8.51 -4.21 12.12
CA SER A 117 8.69 -3.72 13.49
C SER A 117 7.64 -2.68 13.88
N ALA A 118 7.13 -1.92 12.92
CA ALA A 118 6.11 -0.89 13.12
C ALA A 118 4.67 -1.43 13.04
N LEU A 119 4.49 -2.70 12.67
CA LEU A 119 3.18 -3.33 12.59
C LEU A 119 2.48 -3.29 13.95
N PHE A 120 1.25 -2.79 13.97
CA PHE A 120 0.44 -2.62 15.18
C PHE A 120 1.16 -1.88 16.32
N TRP A 121 2.03 -0.94 15.98
CA TRP A 121 2.83 -0.19 16.96
C TRP A 121 2.05 0.27 18.19
N PRO A 122 0.86 0.91 18.06
CA PRO A 122 0.10 1.40 19.21
C PRO A 122 -0.42 0.28 20.14
N LEU A 123 -0.42 -0.98 19.70
CA LEU A 123 -0.84 -2.14 20.46
C LEU A 123 0.35 -2.96 20.94
N ARG A 124 1.43 -2.98 20.15
CA ARG A 124 2.64 -3.76 20.42
C ARG A 124 3.60 -3.09 21.38
N TYR A 125 3.55 -1.78 21.45
CA TYR A 125 4.49 -1.01 22.28
C TYR A 125 3.76 0.01 23.12
N ASP A 126 4.30 0.28 24.32
CA ASP A 126 3.88 1.44 25.08
C ASP A 126 4.31 2.72 24.39
N VAL A 127 3.39 3.65 24.21
CA VAL A 127 3.62 4.89 23.43
C VAL A 127 4.62 5.84 24.14
N GLN A 128 4.76 5.74 25.47
CA GLN A 128 5.61 6.62 26.27
C GLN A 128 7.02 6.04 26.44
N THR A 129 7.11 4.75 26.77
CA THR A 129 8.38 4.07 27.05
C THR A 129 8.99 3.39 25.84
N ASN A 130 8.21 3.14 24.79
CA ASN A 130 8.55 2.30 23.64
C ASN A 130 8.92 0.84 24.03
N GLU A 131 8.56 0.41 25.21
CA GLU A 131 8.75 -0.97 25.63
C GLU A 131 7.70 -1.88 24.99
N PRO A 132 8.06 -3.12 24.64
CA PRO A 132 7.10 -4.09 24.12
C PRO A 132 5.99 -4.37 25.11
N ASN A 133 4.74 -4.28 24.70
CA ASN A 133 3.59 -4.70 25.48
C ASN A 133 3.55 -6.24 25.56
N PRO A 134 3.79 -6.84 26.73
CA PRO A 134 3.81 -8.30 26.85
C PRO A 134 2.43 -8.94 26.68
N ASP A 135 1.36 -8.16 26.75
CA ASP A 135 0.01 -8.69 26.62
C ASP A 135 -0.48 -8.77 25.18
N PHE A 136 0.15 -8.05 24.26
CA PHE A 136 -0.24 -8.12 22.86
C PHE A 136 0.20 -9.41 22.18
N VAL A 137 -0.72 -10.05 21.46
CA VAL A 137 -0.55 -11.38 20.89
C VAL A 137 0.72 -11.53 20.03
N LEU A 138 1.01 -10.60 19.14
CA LEU A 138 2.18 -10.68 18.25
C LEU A 138 3.54 -10.46 18.97
N ASN A 139 3.53 -10.18 20.25
CA ASN A 139 4.72 -10.13 21.08
C ASN A 139 4.95 -11.43 21.89
N LYS A 140 4.04 -12.41 21.74
CA LYS A 140 4.09 -13.71 22.45
C LYS A 140 4.43 -14.83 21.48
N GLU A 141 5.23 -15.80 21.95
CA GLU A 141 5.39 -17.05 21.21
C GLU A 141 4.10 -17.88 21.30
N PRO A 142 3.71 -18.56 20.20
CA PRO A 142 4.42 -18.71 18.91
C PRO A 142 4.07 -17.63 17.87
N TYR A 143 3.32 -16.58 18.22
CA TYR A 143 2.73 -15.60 17.28
C TYR A 143 3.73 -14.59 16.71
N THR A 144 4.92 -14.49 17.28
CA THR A 144 6.03 -13.68 16.73
C THR A 144 6.40 -14.10 15.30
N HIS A 145 6.06 -15.33 14.91
CA HIS A 145 6.29 -15.89 13.58
C HIS A 145 4.98 -16.20 12.82
N ALA A 146 3.89 -15.54 13.20
CA ALA A 146 2.59 -15.76 12.57
C ALA A 146 2.62 -15.42 11.07
N LYS A 147 2.05 -16.31 10.28
CA LYS A 147 1.87 -16.13 8.82
C LYS A 147 0.44 -15.73 8.45
N ILE A 148 -0.50 -15.95 9.35
CA ILE A 148 -1.93 -15.71 9.17
C ILE A 148 -2.42 -14.86 10.33
N LEU A 149 -3.25 -13.86 10.05
CA LEU A 149 -3.95 -13.09 11.07
C LEU A 149 -5.45 -13.44 11.01
N VAL A 150 -6.02 -13.86 12.13
CA VAL A 150 -7.45 -14.17 12.26
C VAL A 150 -8.12 -13.06 13.05
N VAL A 151 -8.97 -12.29 12.40
CA VAL A 151 -9.64 -11.12 12.97
C VAL A 151 -11.11 -11.44 13.19
N ALA A 152 -11.51 -11.63 14.44
CA ALA A 152 -12.92 -11.70 14.81
C ALA A 152 -13.48 -10.28 14.89
N GLY A 153 -13.91 -9.79 13.74
CA GLY A 153 -14.46 -8.45 13.59
C GLY A 153 -14.54 -8.00 12.14
N SER A 154 -15.33 -6.98 11.93
CA SER A 154 -15.62 -6.42 10.61
C SER A 154 -14.74 -5.21 10.28
N ASN A 155 -14.72 -4.83 8.98
CA ASN A 155 -14.16 -3.60 8.47
C ASN A 155 -12.65 -3.44 8.76
N PHE A 156 -11.87 -4.51 8.55
CA PHE A 156 -10.42 -4.49 8.72
C PHE A 156 -9.74 -3.60 7.65
N GLY A 157 -8.77 -2.80 8.07
CA GLY A 157 -8.04 -1.90 7.18
C GLY A 157 -8.81 -0.63 6.81
N CYS A 158 -9.82 -0.24 7.60
CA CYS A 158 -10.55 1.02 7.40
C CYS A 158 -9.66 2.26 7.62
N GLY A 159 -10.17 3.43 7.28
CA GLY A 159 -9.47 4.70 7.45
C GLY A 159 -8.73 5.13 6.19
N SER A 160 -7.59 5.80 6.37
CA SER A 160 -6.81 6.37 5.26
C SER A 160 -6.20 5.31 4.35
N SER A 161 -6.22 5.55 3.03
CA SER A 161 -5.54 4.68 2.08
C SER A 161 -4.02 4.76 2.24
N ARG A 162 -3.40 3.69 2.74
CA ARG A 162 -1.97 3.60 3.00
C ARG A 162 -1.42 2.28 2.50
N GLU A 163 -0.57 2.35 1.49
CA GLU A 163 0.13 1.19 0.95
C GLU A 163 1.09 0.56 1.98
N HIS A 164 1.61 1.37 2.92
CA HIS A 164 2.49 0.91 4.00
C HIS A 164 1.82 -0.09 4.95
N ALA A 165 0.48 -0.04 5.07
CA ALA A 165 -0.23 -0.94 5.98
C ALA A 165 -0.14 -2.41 5.52
N PRO A 166 -0.45 -2.80 4.28
CA PRO A 166 -0.17 -4.15 3.79
C PRO A 166 1.34 -4.47 3.74
N TRP A 167 2.22 -3.49 3.44
CA TRP A 167 3.67 -3.75 3.51
C TRP A 167 4.14 -4.13 4.90
N SER A 168 3.63 -3.50 5.95
CA SER A 168 4.02 -3.83 7.34
C SER A 168 3.56 -5.23 7.74
N LEU A 169 2.38 -5.68 7.29
CA LEU A 169 1.91 -7.05 7.47
C LEU A 169 2.83 -8.04 6.76
N LEU A 170 3.16 -7.76 5.49
CA LEU A 170 4.00 -8.63 4.67
C LEU A 170 5.43 -8.74 5.24
N ASP A 171 6.01 -7.62 5.62
CA ASP A 171 7.38 -7.55 6.17
C ASP A 171 7.48 -8.20 7.57
N PHE A 172 6.39 -8.21 8.33
CA PHE A 172 6.29 -9.02 9.56
C PHE A 172 6.23 -10.53 9.28
N GLY A 173 5.71 -10.93 8.12
CA GLY A 173 5.53 -12.32 7.71
C GLY A 173 4.08 -12.73 7.48
N ILE A 174 3.10 -11.87 7.76
CA ILE A 174 1.67 -12.15 7.58
C ILE A 174 1.31 -12.03 6.10
N ARG A 175 0.96 -13.15 5.48
CA ARG A 175 0.57 -13.24 4.07
C ARG A 175 -0.92 -13.44 3.84
N ALA A 176 -1.66 -13.85 4.86
CA ALA A 176 -3.12 -13.96 4.80
C ALA A 176 -3.75 -13.31 6.03
N VAL A 177 -4.87 -12.63 5.81
CA VAL A 177 -5.73 -12.08 6.86
C VAL A 177 -7.13 -12.64 6.66
N ILE A 178 -7.70 -13.22 7.70
CA ILE A 178 -9.07 -13.76 7.73
C ILE A 178 -9.91 -12.80 8.57
N ALA A 179 -11.01 -12.27 8.02
CA ALA A 179 -11.89 -11.33 8.71
C ALA A 179 -13.33 -11.42 8.17
N GLU A 180 -14.30 -10.87 8.91
CA GLU A 180 -15.70 -10.76 8.45
C GLU A 180 -15.86 -9.85 7.23
N SER A 181 -15.08 -8.76 7.19
CA SER A 181 -15.04 -7.84 6.05
C SER A 181 -13.77 -6.98 6.06
N PHE A 182 -13.47 -6.38 4.91
CA PHE A 182 -12.34 -5.50 4.70
C PHE A 182 -12.80 -4.17 4.09
N ALA A 183 -12.07 -3.10 4.37
CA ALA A 183 -12.18 -1.88 3.60
C ALA A 183 -11.65 -2.10 2.17
N ASP A 184 -12.39 -1.63 1.16
CA ASP A 184 -12.13 -1.95 -0.25
C ASP A 184 -10.72 -1.59 -0.72
N ILE A 185 -10.25 -0.37 -0.39
CA ILE A 185 -8.92 0.09 -0.80
C ILE A 185 -7.84 -0.78 -0.16
N PHE A 186 -7.98 -1.09 1.13
CA PHE A 186 -7.02 -1.93 1.85
C PHE A 186 -6.98 -3.35 1.27
N ARG A 187 -8.14 -3.94 0.97
CA ARG A 187 -8.27 -5.25 0.33
C ARG A 187 -7.54 -5.29 -1.02
N ASN A 188 -7.74 -4.26 -1.85
CA ASN A 188 -7.07 -4.13 -3.14
C ASN A 188 -5.55 -4.00 -2.98
N ASN A 189 -5.08 -3.19 -2.04
CA ASN A 189 -3.66 -3.02 -1.77
C ASN A 189 -3.01 -4.33 -1.27
N MET A 190 -3.69 -5.10 -0.41
CA MET A 190 -3.22 -6.43 0.00
C MET A 190 -2.98 -7.33 -1.22
N THR A 191 -3.97 -7.47 -2.09
CA THR A 191 -3.88 -8.38 -3.25
C THR A 191 -2.79 -7.98 -4.23
N LYS A 192 -2.58 -6.68 -4.45
CA LYS A 192 -1.49 -6.14 -5.28
C LYS A 192 -0.09 -6.39 -4.71
N ASN A 193 0.01 -6.64 -3.40
CA ASN A 193 1.26 -7.00 -2.73
C ASN A 193 1.43 -8.52 -2.50
N GLY A 194 0.60 -9.36 -3.10
CA GLY A 194 0.70 -10.81 -2.98
C GLY A 194 0.19 -11.37 -1.65
N GLN A 195 -0.66 -10.62 -0.96
CA GLN A 195 -1.35 -11.06 0.27
C GLN A 195 -2.79 -11.43 -0.03
N LEU A 196 -3.33 -12.37 0.75
CA LEU A 196 -4.68 -12.88 0.57
C LEU A 196 -5.62 -12.40 1.69
N PRO A 197 -6.56 -11.48 1.40
CA PRO A 197 -7.69 -11.20 2.29
C PRO A 197 -8.76 -12.27 2.10
N VAL A 198 -9.09 -12.97 3.19
CA VAL A 198 -10.10 -14.02 3.24
C VAL A 198 -11.30 -13.55 4.02
N VAL A 199 -12.48 -13.59 3.41
CA VAL A 199 -13.75 -13.28 4.07
C VAL A 199 -14.43 -14.59 4.46
N LEU A 200 -14.78 -14.72 5.73
CA LEU A 200 -15.56 -15.83 6.27
C LEU A 200 -16.73 -15.30 7.11
N GLU A 201 -17.73 -16.14 7.30
CA GLU A 201 -18.86 -15.84 8.19
C GLU A 201 -18.42 -15.83 9.66
N PRO A 202 -19.08 -15.07 10.54
CA PRO A 202 -18.68 -14.92 11.95
C PRO A 202 -18.50 -16.25 12.68
N GLU A 203 -19.41 -17.22 12.49
CA GLU A 203 -19.31 -18.54 13.13
C GLU A 203 -18.06 -19.32 12.65
N GLN A 204 -17.75 -19.20 11.37
CA GLN A 204 -16.57 -19.85 10.79
C GLN A 204 -15.29 -19.22 11.34
N ILE A 205 -15.26 -17.89 11.46
CA ILE A 205 -14.12 -17.16 12.06
C ILE A 205 -13.95 -17.59 13.52
N GLN A 206 -15.00 -17.71 14.30
CA GLN A 206 -14.92 -18.16 15.68
C GLN A 206 -14.30 -19.57 15.80
N ARG A 207 -14.62 -20.47 14.87
CA ARG A 207 -13.97 -21.80 14.87
C ARG A 207 -12.46 -21.70 14.54
N VAL A 208 -12.09 -20.92 13.53
CA VAL A 208 -10.67 -20.72 13.18
C VAL A 208 -9.93 -19.99 14.31
N LEU A 209 -10.60 -19.05 14.99
CA LEU A 209 -10.06 -18.29 16.12
C LEU A 209 -9.68 -19.21 17.30
N GLN A 210 -10.45 -20.26 17.56
CA GLN A 210 -10.14 -21.25 18.61
C GLN A 210 -8.79 -21.94 18.34
N ASP A 211 -8.52 -22.34 17.10
CA ASP A 211 -7.22 -22.91 16.73
C ASP A 211 -6.11 -21.85 16.83
N ALA A 212 -6.39 -20.63 16.39
CA ALA A 212 -5.44 -19.52 16.51
C ALA A 212 -5.10 -19.22 17.99
N GLN A 213 -6.09 -19.16 18.89
CA GLN A 213 -5.88 -18.96 20.34
C GLN A 213 -5.09 -20.09 20.98
N ALA A 214 -5.24 -21.30 20.46
CA ALA A 214 -4.49 -22.48 20.93
C ALA A 214 -3.06 -22.56 20.34
N GLY A 215 -2.64 -21.55 19.54
CA GLY A 215 -1.32 -21.53 18.91
C GLY A 215 -1.13 -22.59 17.82
N LYS A 216 -2.22 -23.06 17.23
CA LYS A 216 -2.20 -24.11 16.21
C LYS A 216 -1.97 -23.54 14.81
N GLU A 217 -1.55 -24.40 13.90
CA GLU A 217 -1.41 -24.04 12.50
C GLU A 217 -2.76 -24.08 11.78
N VAL A 218 -2.94 -23.09 10.91
CA VAL A 218 -4.07 -23.02 9.98
C VAL A 218 -3.51 -23.06 8.55
N THR A 219 -4.25 -23.70 7.66
CA THR A 219 -3.90 -23.74 6.23
C THR A 219 -4.88 -22.93 5.43
N VAL A 220 -4.36 -22.04 4.59
CA VAL A 220 -5.13 -21.25 3.62
C VAL A 220 -4.74 -21.70 2.21
N ASP A 221 -5.65 -22.38 1.53
CA ASP A 221 -5.46 -22.92 0.18
C ASP A 221 -6.23 -22.06 -0.82
N LEU A 222 -5.50 -21.32 -1.65
CA LEU A 222 -6.08 -20.49 -2.70
C LEU A 222 -6.51 -21.30 -3.93
N GLU A 223 -5.86 -22.45 -4.18
CA GLU A 223 -6.22 -23.31 -5.29
C GLU A 223 -7.58 -23.98 -5.07
N GLN A 224 -7.86 -24.41 -3.84
CA GLN A 224 -9.15 -24.98 -3.46
C GLN A 224 -10.12 -23.94 -2.89
N GLN A 225 -9.64 -22.72 -2.61
CA GLN A 225 -10.38 -21.64 -1.94
C GLN A 225 -10.96 -22.11 -0.59
N LYS A 226 -10.10 -22.70 0.26
CA LYS A 226 -10.48 -23.22 1.57
C LYS A 226 -9.52 -22.76 2.66
N VAL A 227 -10.10 -22.45 3.82
CA VAL A 227 -9.37 -22.36 5.10
C VAL A 227 -9.56 -23.68 5.83
N ILE A 228 -8.47 -24.31 6.22
CA ILE A 228 -8.49 -25.64 6.84
C ILE A 228 -7.89 -25.52 8.24
N CYS A 229 -8.68 -25.89 9.23
CA CYS A 229 -8.28 -26.00 10.64
C CYS A 229 -7.40 -27.23 10.87
N GLU A 230 -6.74 -27.31 12.04
CA GLU A 230 -5.87 -28.44 12.37
C GLU A 230 -6.61 -29.77 12.42
N ASP A 231 -7.87 -29.79 12.85
CA ASP A 231 -8.72 -30.98 12.90
C ASP A 231 -9.27 -31.44 11.54
N GLY A 232 -8.93 -30.71 10.46
CA GLY A 232 -9.42 -30.99 9.11
C GLY A 232 -10.75 -30.28 8.78
N THR A 233 -11.36 -29.54 9.69
CA THR A 233 -12.55 -28.70 9.38
C THR A 233 -12.17 -27.68 8.33
N ALA A 234 -12.95 -27.60 7.25
CA ALA A 234 -12.64 -26.71 6.13
C ALA A 234 -13.79 -25.75 5.81
N PHE A 235 -13.48 -24.48 5.62
CA PHE A 235 -14.40 -23.42 5.24
C PHE A 235 -14.05 -22.87 3.88
N GLY A 236 -15.04 -22.80 2.97
CA GLY A 236 -14.88 -22.23 1.64
C GLY A 236 -14.91 -20.71 1.67
N PHE A 237 -14.08 -20.07 0.86
CA PHE A 237 -14.12 -18.63 0.62
C PHE A 237 -14.11 -18.32 -0.88
N GLN A 238 -14.45 -17.10 -1.24
CA GLN A 238 -14.50 -16.69 -2.63
C GLN A 238 -13.48 -15.57 -2.91
N VAL A 239 -12.78 -15.71 -4.03
CA VAL A 239 -11.89 -14.69 -4.59
C VAL A 239 -12.28 -14.43 -6.03
N ALA A 240 -12.32 -13.17 -6.45
CA ALA A 240 -12.58 -12.82 -7.84
C ALA A 240 -11.61 -13.58 -8.78
N PRO A 241 -12.08 -14.17 -9.90
CA PRO A 241 -11.27 -15.03 -10.76
C PRO A 241 -9.98 -14.36 -11.24
N PHE A 242 -10.03 -13.08 -11.58
CA PHE A 242 -8.85 -12.30 -11.99
C PHE A 242 -7.83 -12.15 -10.86
N THR A 243 -8.28 -11.75 -9.65
CA THR A 243 -7.41 -11.63 -8.47
C THR A 243 -6.78 -12.98 -8.11
N ARG A 244 -7.56 -14.06 -8.15
CA ARG A 244 -7.06 -15.42 -7.93
C ARG A 244 -5.96 -15.78 -8.93
N HIS A 245 -6.18 -15.50 -10.21
CA HIS A 245 -5.20 -15.74 -11.27
C HIS A 245 -3.89 -14.98 -11.00
N CYS A 246 -3.98 -13.67 -10.67
CA CYS A 246 -2.81 -12.86 -10.38
C CYS A 246 -2.03 -13.39 -9.16
N LEU A 247 -2.71 -13.73 -8.08
CA LEU A 247 -2.07 -14.27 -6.88
C LEU A 247 -1.40 -15.64 -7.12
N LEU A 248 -2.08 -16.56 -7.82
CA LEU A 248 -1.53 -17.88 -8.12
C LEU A 248 -0.26 -17.82 -8.98
N HIS A 249 -0.18 -16.85 -9.89
CA HIS A 249 0.95 -16.71 -10.83
C HIS A 249 1.95 -15.62 -10.41
N GLY A 250 1.70 -14.92 -9.31
CA GLY A 250 2.59 -13.84 -8.84
C GLY A 250 2.62 -12.62 -9.76
N LEU A 251 1.48 -12.31 -10.40
CA LEU A 251 1.36 -11.23 -11.38
C LEU A 251 0.94 -9.93 -10.71
N ASP A 252 1.85 -8.99 -10.60
CA ASP A 252 1.56 -7.60 -10.27
C ASP A 252 1.18 -6.78 -11.53
N ASP A 253 0.84 -5.51 -11.37
CA ASP A 253 0.42 -4.62 -12.47
C ASP A 253 1.51 -4.52 -13.57
N ILE A 254 2.79 -4.59 -13.20
CA ILE A 254 3.92 -4.55 -14.14
C ILE A 254 4.04 -5.88 -14.88
N ALA A 255 4.01 -7.00 -14.16
CA ALA A 255 4.09 -8.33 -14.76
C ALA A 255 2.93 -8.61 -15.72
N LEU A 256 1.71 -8.14 -15.39
CA LEU A 256 0.55 -8.18 -16.30
C LEU A 256 0.81 -7.38 -17.59
N THR A 257 1.40 -6.20 -17.48
CA THR A 257 1.74 -5.37 -18.63
C THR A 257 2.81 -6.03 -19.50
N LEU A 258 3.84 -6.62 -18.87
CA LEU A 258 4.93 -7.32 -19.56
C LEU A 258 4.46 -8.57 -20.33
N GLN A 259 3.31 -9.16 -19.98
CA GLN A 259 2.70 -10.22 -20.81
C GLN A 259 2.32 -9.72 -22.22
N LYS A 260 2.19 -8.40 -22.41
CA LYS A 260 1.89 -7.73 -23.69
C LYS A 260 3.13 -7.10 -24.34
N GLU A 261 4.33 -7.48 -23.92
CA GLU A 261 5.58 -6.89 -24.41
C GLU A 261 5.70 -6.89 -25.94
N LYS A 262 5.26 -7.96 -26.59
CA LYS A 262 5.27 -8.04 -28.06
C LYS A 262 4.38 -6.98 -28.73
N ASP A 263 3.18 -6.80 -28.17
CA ASP A 263 2.22 -5.81 -28.68
C ASP A 263 2.73 -4.38 -28.40
N ILE A 264 3.34 -4.16 -27.23
CA ILE A 264 3.95 -2.90 -26.84
C ILE A 264 5.10 -2.56 -27.78
N SER A 265 6.03 -3.48 -27.98
CA SER A 265 7.19 -3.29 -28.88
C SER A 265 6.77 -3.03 -30.33
N ALA A 266 5.74 -3.74 -30.82
CA ALA A 266 5.20 -3.52 -32.15
C ALA A 266 4.59 -2.11 -32.29
N PHE A 267 3.85 -1.66 -31.26
CA PHE A 267 3.28 -0.30 -31.22
C PHE A 267 4.37 0.78 -31.14
N GLU A 268 5.39 0.58 -30.31
CA GLU A 268 6.51 1.52 -30.18
C GLU A 268 7.28 1.65 -31.50
N GLN A 269 7.49 0.54 -32.23
CA GLN A 269 8.13 0.55 -33.53
C GLN A 269 7.28 1.30 -34.57
N GLN A 270 5.99 1.00 -34.65
CA GLN A 270 5.05 1.72 -35.53
C GLN A 270 5.01 3.21 -35.19
N ARG A 271 5.08 3.56 -33.91
CA ARG A 271 5.10 4.96 -33.45
C ARG A 271 6.35 5.70 -33.86
N GLN A 272 7.53 5.04 -33.89
CA GLN A 272 8.78 5.65 -34.35
C GLN A 272 8.71 6.10 -35.81
N ASP A 273 7.91 5.40 -36.63
CA ASP A 273 7.72 5.72 -38.06
C ASP A 273 6.69 6.84 -38.28
N THR A 274 6.09 7.37 -37.22
CA THR A 274 5.05 8.40 -37.29
C THR A 274 5.62 9.77 -36.89
N PRO A 275 5.96 10.65 -37.86
CA PRO A 275 6.77 11.87 -37.59
C PRO A 275 6.17 12.83 -36.55
N TRP A 276 4.85 12.96 -36.51
CA TRP A 276 4.17 13.89 -35.59
C TRP A 276 4.11 13.37 -34.13
N LEU A 277 4.34 12.07 -33.89
CA LEU A 277 4.42 11.47 -32.55
C LEU A 277 5.84 11.51 -31.99
N ASN A 278 6.86 11.77 -32.81
CA ASN A 278 8.27 11.77 -32.41
C ASN A 278 8.67 12.97 -31.51
N GLY A 279 7.80 13.97 -31.35
CA GLY A 279 8.02 15.10 -30.42
C GLY A 279 7.86 14.77 -28.93
N VAL A 280 7.38 13.56 -28.59
CA VAL A 280 7.17 13.13 -27.19
C VAL A 280 7.95 11.85 -26.91
N VAL A 281 9.28 11.92 -26.97
CA VAL A 281 10.15 10.81 -26.55
C VAL A 281 10.38 10.92 -25.05
N TYR A 282 9.65 10.13 -24.28
CA TYR A 282 10.01 9.87 -22.88
C TYR A 282 11.35 9.11 -22.86
N GLY A 283 12.44 9.77 -22.42
CA GLY A 283 13.67 9.11 -22.06
C GLY A 283 14.93 9.37 -22.88
N LYS A 284 14.87 10.01 -24.04
CA LYS A 284 16.07 10.61 -24.68
C LYS A 284 15.96 12.12 -24.59
N GLY A 285 16.87 12.74 -23.86
CA GLY A 285 16.93 14.20 -23.82
C GLY A 285 16.90 14.75 -25.25
N ILE A 286 15.91 15.59 -25.55
CA ILE A 286 15.78 16.29 -26.83
C ILE A 286 17.12 17.02 -27.04
N SER A 287 17.83 16.74 -28.13
CA SER A 287 19.04 17.50 -28.45
C SER A 287 18.67 18.99 -28.56
N ALA A 288 19.60 19.87 -28.21
CA ALA A 288 19.37 21.32 -28.29
C ALA A 288 18.95 21.80 -29.71
N ALA A 289 19.26 21.02 -30.75
CA ALA A 289 18.83 21.24 -32.13
C ALA A 289 17.35 20.89 -32.36
N GLU A 290 16.87 19.78 -31.79
CA GLU A 290 15.46 19.36 -31.88
C GLU A 290 14.54 20.26 -31.06
N ALA A 291 15.01 20.75 -29.89
CA ALA A 291 14.29 21.72 -29.08
C ALA A 291 14.14 23.10 -29.79
N ARG A 292 15.08 23.48 -30.66
CA ARG A 292 14.98 24.68 -31.48
C ARG A 292 13.98 24.53 -32.63
N MET A 293 13.91 23.37 -33.27
CA MET A 293 12.91 23.07 -34.31
C MET A 293 11.48 23.06 -33.74
N ALA A 294 11.26 22.48 -32.55
CA ALA A 294 9.95 22.47 -31.92
C ALA A 294 9.46 23.86 -31.54
N LYS A 295 10.35 24.82 -31.23
CA LYS A 295 9.99 26.23 -30.96
C LYS A 295 9.62 27.02 -32.22
N SER A 296 10.09 26.63 -33.41
CA SER A 296 9.81 27.36 -34.63
C SER A 296 8.45 26.99 -35.27
N THR A 297 7.78 25.93 -34.78
CA THR A 297 6.47 25.50 -35.31
C THR A 297 5.27 25.87 -34.42
N THR A 298 5.48 26.66 -33.37
CA THR A 298 4.42 27.10 -32.43
C THR A 298 4.13 28.61 -32.47
N ASP A 299 4.39 29.28 -33.56
CA ASP A 299 3.81 30.61 -33.81
C ASP A 299 2.40 30.44 -34.43
N TRP A 300 1.41 30.40 -33.52
CA TRP A 300 -0.03 30.58 -33.82
C TRP A 300 -0.56 31.79 -33.06
#